data_0b27b1faf9405fce8d57947cc143022c
#
_entry.id   0b27b1faf9405fce8d57947cc143022c
#
_cell.length_a   1.000
_cell.length_b   1.000
_cell.length_c   1.000
_cell.angle_alpha   90.00
_cell.angle_beta   90.00
_cell.angle_gamma   90.00
#
_symmetry.space_group_name_H-M   'P 1'
#
loop_
_entity.id
_entity.type
_entity.pdbx_description
1 polymer ?
#
loop_
_entity_poly.entity_id
_entity_poly.type
_entity_poly.pdbx_seq_one_letter_code
_entity_poly.pdbx_strand_id
1 'polypeptide(L)'
;MRKDRPRDLSAVELGFRRQRPVPWLNPGLLIRTGVRVGLAYALGSYLDKRELQAALPEDTFDHTGTDELWLDFTADGGDGFDATYSVAYLMAQPELAVDGTDGALPRGDLLVLGGDQVYPAASAKAYDERWKGPYRAARPVPEGRPSTVYALPGNHDWYDGLTSFLRVFAQQDPCGGWQTAQHRSYFALELPHRWWVFAMDIQLDSYIDEPQLEYFSAAAERLEPGDRVILVTARPAWVLADDEPDAYDNVDYFVRKIIMPTGARVPLLLAGDKHHYSRYAGPGPDGQGRQLITCGGAGAFASSTAHLPERI
;
A
#
# COMPACT_ATOMS: atom_id res chain seq x y z
N MET A 1 28.94 4.57 27.93
CA MET A 1 27.58 4.49 28.47
C MET A 1 26.73 3.62 27.50
N ARG A 2 26.34 2.40 27.88
CA ARG A 2 25.33 1.65 27.12
C ARG A 2 24.01 2.40 27.28
N LYS A 3 23.51 3.03 26.20
CA LYS A 3 22.12 3.50 26.15
C LYS A 3 21.22 2.26 26.37
N ASP A 4 20.36 2.31 27.37
CA ASP A 4 19.35 1.28 27.58
C ASP A 4 18.58 1.08 26.28
N ARG A 5 18.79 -0.09 25.63
CA ARG A 5 17.90 -0.52 24.55
C ARG A 5 16.53 -0.71 25.16
N PRO A 6 15.44 -0.25 24.51
CA PRO A 6 14.10 -0.62 24.93
C PRO A 6 14.06 -2.14 25.11
N ARG A 7 13.46 -2.62 26.18
CA ARG A 7 13.33 -4.04 26.49
C ARG A 7 12.70 -4.74 25.29
N ASP A 8 13.42 -5.66 24.66
CA ASP A 8 12.87 -6.46 23.56
C ASP A 8 11.68 -7.27 24.07
N LEU A 9 10.47 -6.79 23.81
CA LEU A 9 9.24 -7.46 24.19
C LEU A 9 9.09 -8.72 23.34
N SER A 10 8.77 -9.83 23.99
CA SER A 10 8.50 -11.09 23.29
C SER A 10 7.16 -11.01 22.53
N ALA A 11 6.99 -11.84 21.51
CA ALA A 11 5.73 -11.91 20.75
C ALA A 11 4.52 -12.23 21.67
N VAL A 12 4.73 -13.01 22.74
CA VAL A 12 3.69 -13.33 23.71
C VAL A 12 3.28 -12.11 24.53
N GLU A 13 4.25 -11.29 24.98
CA GLU A 13 3.98 -10.03 25.70
C GLU A 13 3.26 -9.02 24.79
N LEU A 14 3.53 -9.06 23.49
CA LEU A 14 2.87 -8.23 22.47
C LEU A 14 1.54 -8.83 21.96
N GLY A 15 1.14 -10.00 22.47
CA GLY A 15 -0.18 -10.61 22.24
C GLY A 15 -0.33 -11.25 20.85
N PHE A 16 0.75 -11.73 20.22
CA PHE A 16 0.68 -12.41 18.92
C PHE A 16 1.58 -13.66 18.84
N ARG A 17 1.43 -14.46 17.78
CA ARG A 17 2.27 -15.61 17.51
C ARG A 17 3.05 -15.39 16.22
N ARG A 18 4.38 -15.58 16.27
CA ARG A 18 5.21 -15.53 15.08
C ARG A 18 4.79 -16.62 14.10
N GLN A 19 4.46 -16.22 12.89
CA GLN A 19 4.05 -17.12 11.82
C GLN A 19 5.27 -17.47 10.94
N ARG A 20 5.36 -18.74 10.54
CA ARG A 20 6.29 -19.16 9.51
C ARG A 20 5.83 -18.64 8.14
N PRO A 21 6.74 -18.54 7.15
CA PRO A 21 6.37 -18.31 5.77
C PRO A 21 5.29 -19.31 5.31
N VAL A 22 4.44 -18.85 4.43
CA VAL A 22 3.36 -19.66 3.87
C VAL A 22 3.96 -20.82 3.09
N PRO A 23 3.57 -22.09 3.37
CA PRO A 23 4.09 -23.25 2.63
C PRO A 23 3.40 -23.37 1.26
N TRP A 24 3.75 -22.49 0.33
CA TRP A 24 3.13 -22.36 -0.99
C TRP A 24 3.11 -23.63 -1.84
N LEU A 25 4.00 -24.58 -1.56
CA LEU A 25 4.01 -25.89 -2.23
C LEU A 25 3.10 -26.93 -1.57
N ASN A 26 2.33 -26.59 -0.53
CA ASN A 26 1.40 -27.51 0.12
C ASN A 26 0.10 -27.62 -0.69
N PRO A 27 -0.24 -28.82 -1.24
CA PRO A 27 -1.43 -28.97 -2.08
C PRO A 27 -2.74 -28.64 -1.37
N GLY A 28 -2.86 -29.00 -0.08
CA GLY A 28 -4.06 -28.69 0.71
C GLY A 28 -4.26 -27.19 0.93
N LEU A 29 -3.17 -26.43 1.06
CA LEU A 29 -3.21 -24.97 1.12
C LEU A 29 -3.63 -24.38 -0.23
N LEU A 30 -3.02 -24.83 -1.32
CA LEU A 30 -3.31 -24.35 -2.68
C LEU A 30 -4.79 -24.58 -3.04
N ILE A 31 -5.35 -25.74 -2.74
CA ILE A 31 -6.78 -26.02 -2.97
C ILE A 31 -7.66 -25.06 -2.17
N ARG A 32 -7.38 -24.87 -0.87
CA ARG A 32 -8.18 -23.96 -0.02
C ARG A 32 -8.09 -22.51 -0.48
N THR A 33 -6.89 -22.06 -0.85
CA THR A 33 -6.68 -20.71 -1.37
C THR A 33 -7.37 -20.56 -2.72
N GLY A 34 -7.22 -21.55 -3.63
CA GLY A 34 -7.88 -21.54 -4.94
C GLY A 34 -9.42 -21.47 -4.83
N VAL A 35 -10.02 -22.19 -3.88
CA VAL A 35 -11.48 -22.09 -3.61
C VAL A 35 -11.85 -20.66 -3.15
N ARG A 36 -11.06 -20.05 -2.26
CA ARG A 36 -11.33 -18.68 -1.82
C ARG A 36 -11.19 -17.66 -2.94
N VAL A 37 -10.15 -17.79 -3.75
CA VAL A 37 -9.94 -16.98 -4.95
C VAL A 37 -11.14 -17.13 -5.89
N GLY A 38 -11.54 -18.35 -6.23
CA GLY A 38 -12.70 -18.60 -7.09
C GLY A 38 -14.01 -18.02 -6.54
N LEU A 39 -14.23 -18.11 -5.22
CA LEU A 39 -15.37 -17.47 -4.57
C LEU A 39 -15.26 -15.94 -4.59
N ALA A 40 -14.09 -15.37 -4.35
CA ALA A 40 -13.87 -13.92 -4.40
C ALA A 40 -14.16 -13.36 -5.78
N TYR A 41 -13.69 -14.02 -6.85
CA TYR A 41 -14.02 -13.62 -8.22
C TYR A 41 -15.51 -13.81 -8.55
N ALA A 42 -16.09 -14.96 -8.21
CA ALA A 42 -17.48 -15.25 -8.54
C ALA A 42 -18.49 -14.38 -7.78
N LEU A 43 -18.18 -13.99 -6.55
CA LEU A 43 -19.06 -13.22 -5.68
C LEU A 43 -18.64 -11.75 -5.54
N GLY A 44 -17.46 -11.37 -6.02
CA GLY A 44 -16.91 -10.03 -5.88
C GLY A 44 -17.85 -8.96 -6.42
N SER A 45 -18.44 -9.19 -7.58
CA SER A 45 -19.39 -8.27 -8.20
C SER A 45 -20.75 -8.16 -7.47
N TYR A 46 -21.13 -9.18 -6.67
CA TYR A 46 -22.38 -9.16 -5.90
C TYR A 46 -22.21 -8.67 -4.46
N LEU A 47 -20.97 -8.67 -3.94
CA LEU A 47 -20.65 -8.33 -2.56
C LEU A 47 -19.55 -7.27 -2.51
N ASP A 48 -19.51 -6.41 -3.51
CA ASP A 48 -18.51 -5.35 -3.60
C ASP A 48 -18.69 -4.34 -2.45
N LYS A 49 -17.80 -4.45 -1.47
CA LYS A 49 -17.83 -3.56 -0.32
C LYS A 49 -17.34 -2.14 -0.61
N ARG A 50 -16.81 -1.87 -1.79
CA ARG A 50 -16.44 -0.51 -2.18
C ARG A 50 -17.67 0.36 -2.29
N GLU A 51 -18.77 -0.15 -2.89
CA GLU A 51 -20.05 0.56 -2.93
C GLU A 51 -20.60 0.88 -1.53
N LEU A 52 -20.44 -0.04 -0.57
CA LEU A 52 -20.85 0.19 0.81
C LEU A 52 -20.01 1.26 1.52
N GLN A 53 -18.80 1.50 1.07
CA GLN A 53 -17.92 2.53 1.61
C GLN A 53 -18.39 3.95 1.28
N ALA A 54 -19.30 4.12 0.32
CA ALA A 54 -19.95 5.41 0.07
C ALA A 54 -20.64 5.99 1.32
N ALA A 55 -21.08 5.12 2.25
CA ALA A 55 -21.66 5.55 3.53
C ALA A 55 -20.64 5.99 4.59
N LEU A 56 -19.34 5.81 4.34
CA LEU A 56 -18.25 6.20 5.26
C LEU A 56 -17.78 7.62 4.93
N PRO A 57 -17.10 8.32 5.87
CA PRO A 57 -16.60 9.66 5.65
C PRO A 57 -15.72 9.79 4.40
N GLU A 58 -15.84 10.94 3.72
CA GLU A 58 -15.12 11.29 2.48
C GLU A 58 -13.94 12.22 2.79
N ASP A 59 -13.05 11.79 3.70
CA ASP A 59 -11.98 12.64 4.13
C ASP A 59 -10.84 12.69 3.10
N THR A 60 -10.44 13.88 2.71
CA THR A 60 -9.11 14.17 2.16
C THR A 60 -8.22 14.55 3.33
N PHE A 61 -7.11 13.85 3.49
CA PHE A 61 -6.23 14.04 4.65
C PHE A 61 -5.19 15.12 4.37
N ASP A 62 -5.18 16.16 5.21
CA ASP A 62 -4.27 17.29 5.07
C ASP A 62 -2.98 17.06 5.87
N HIS A 63 -1.85 17.04 5.17
CA HIS A 63 -0.49 16.94 5.70
C HIS A 63 0.37 18.14 5.31
N THR A 64 -0.22 19.26 4.94
CA THR A 64 0.50 20.48 4.49
C THR A 64 1.15 21.28 5.62
N GLY A 65 0.85 20.92 6.87
CA GLY A 65 1.30 21.66 8.06
C GLY A 65 2.81 21.64 8.35
N THR A 66 3.65 21.09 7.46
CA THR A 66 5.11 21.02 7.56
C THR A 66 5.76 21.39 6.24
N ASP A 67 6.97 22.00 6.30
CA ASP A 67 7.75 22.31 5.10
C ASP A 67 8.48 21.10 4.54
N GLU A 68 8.66 20.04 5.33
CA GLU A 68 9.31 18.79 4.96
C GLU A 68 8.47 17.63 5.45
N LEU A 69 8.24 16.64 4.57
CA LEU A 69 7.49 15.44 4.88
C LEU A 69 8.17 14.22 4.24
N TRP A 70 8.39 13.20 5.05
CA TRP A 70 8.94 11.92 4.60
C TRP A 70 7.83 10.90 4.46
N LEU A 71 7.80 10.22 3.32
CA LEU A 71 6.82 9.19 3.01
C LEU A 71 7.53 7.89 2.68
N ASP A 72 7.27 6.85 3.49
CA ASP A 72 7.69 5.48 3.21
C ASP A 72 6.61 4.77 2.39
N PHE A 73 7.03 4.01 1.36
CA PHE A 73 6.13 3.16 0.57
C PHE A 73 6.65 1.73 0.55
N THR A 74 5.75 0.76 0.77
CA THR A 74 6.05 -0.66 0.61
C THR A 74 4.77 -1.47 0.38
N ALA A 75 4.90 -2.69 -0.18
CA ALA A 75 3.79 -3.60 -0.43
C ALA A 75 4.25 -5.06 -0.25
N ASP A 76 3.30 -6.00 -0.25
CA ASP A 76 3.53 -7.44 -0.23
C ASP A 76 4.25 -7.91 1.04
N GLY A 77 3.66 -7.60 2.19
CA GLY A 77 4.11 -8.04 3.51
C GLY A 77 3.43 -9.34 3.96
N GLY A 78 3.57 -9.68 5.25
CA GLY A 78 2.70 -10.66 5.92
C GLY A 78 2.74 -12.11 5.44
N ASP A 79 3.76 -12.53 4.69
CA ASP A 79 3.96 -13.94 4.35
C ASP A 79 4.61 -14.71 5.52
N GLY A 80 5.63 -14.15 6.15
CA GLY A 80 6.28 -14.72 7.33
C GLY A 80 6.76 -13.64 8.28
N PHE A 81 6.94 -14.01 9.57
CA PHE A 81 7.33 -13.05 10.61
C PHE A 81 8.69 -12.40 10.32
N ASP A 82 9.72 -13.21 10.05
CA ASP A 82 11.09 -12.70 10.03
C ASP A 82 11.32 -11.65 8.92
N ALA A 83 10.83 -11.91 7.71
CA ALA A 83 10.96 -11.01 6.58
C ALA A 83 10.13 -9.73 6.80
N THR A 84 8.83 -9.87 7.15
CA THR A 84 7.95 -8.73 7.42
C THR A 84 8.46 -7.88 8.59
N TYR A 85 8.92 -8.52 9.66
CA TYR A 85 9.52 -7.81 10.80
C TYR A 85 10.79 -7.05 10.41
N SER A 86 11.66 -7.64 9.58
CA SER A 86 12.90 -6.99 9.17
C SER A 86 12.64 -5.69 8.41
N VAL A 87 11.67 -5.69 7.48
CA VAL A 87 11.30 -4.48 6.74
C VAL A 87 10.63 -3.47 7.69
N ALA A 88 9.66 -3.92 8.50
CA ALA A 88 9.01 -3.05 9.48
C ALA A 88 10.02 -2.45 10.49
N TYR A 89 11.04 -3.23 10.90
CA TYR A 89 12.10 -2.76 11.78
C TYR A 89 12.95 -1.67 11.15
N LEU A 90 13.31 -1.81 9.87
CA LEU A 90 14.06 -0.78 9.15
C LEU A 90 13.24 0.52 9.05
N MET A 91 11.98 0.44 8.65
CA MET A 91 11.07 1.60 8.60
C MET A 91 10.81 2.22 9.99
N ALA A 92 10.94 1.45 11.06
CA ALA A 92 10.76 1.94 12.43
C ALA A 92 11.96 2.74 12.97
N GLN A 93 13.14 2.65 12.32
CA GLN A 93 14.31 3.37 12.78
C GLN A 93 14.10 4.88 12.69
N PRO A 94 14.59 5.69 13.64
CA PRO A 94 14.50 7.15 13.56
C PRO A 94 15.17 7.71 12.30
N GLU A 95 16.23 7.07 11.88
CA GLU A 95 16.99 7.36 10.66
C GLU A 95 17.63 6.08 10.13
N LEU A 96 17.81 5.98 8.83
CA LEU A 96 18.39 4.84 8.14
C LEU A 96 19.55 5.30 7.24
N ALA A 97 20.75 4.80 7.51
CA ALA A 97 21.88 4.99 6.62
C ALA A 97 21.73 4.05 5.41
N VAL A 98 21.70 4.63 4.22
CA VAL A 98 21.60 3.91 2.95
C VAL A 98 22.80 4.27 2.09
N ASP A 99 23.47 3.26 1.53
CA ASP A 99 24.62 3.47 0.65
C ASP A 99 24.20 4.28 -0.60
N GLY A 100 24.98 5.30 -0.91
CA GLY A 100 24.74 6.17 -2.07
C GLY A 100 23.77 7.35 -1.81
N THR A 101 23.39 7.58 -0.55
CA THR A 101 22.67 8.80 -0.15
C THR A 101 23.57 9.79 0.58
N ASP A 102 23.26 11.08 0.45
CA ASP A 102 23.96 12.15 1.17
C ASP A 102 23.39 12.27 2.60
N GLY A 103 23.82 11.35 3.49
CA GLY A 103 23.36 11.30 4.88
C GLY A 103 22.33 10.21 5.16
N ALA A 104 21.89 10.14 6.41
CA ALA A 104 20.85 9.20 6.83
C ALA A 104 19.46 9.72 6.43
N LEU A 105 18.61 8.81 5.99
CA LEU A 105 17.19 9.09 5.65
C LEU A 105 16.36 9.05 6.93
N PRO A 106 15.59 10.08 7.26
CA PRO A 106 14.65 10.05 8.37
C PRO A 106 13.54 9.02 8.15
N ARG A 107 12.97 8.54 9.25
CA ARG A 107 11.75 7.72 9.21
C ARG A 107 10.60 8.50 8.60
N GLY A 108 9.78 7.83 7.78
CA GLY A 108 8.57 8.42 7.22
C GLY A 108 7.60 8.94 8.29
N ASP A 109 7.12 10.16 8.12
CA ASP A 109 5.96 10.69 8.82
C ASP A 109 4.71 9.94 8.41
N LEU A 110 4.66 9.55 7.13
CA LEU A 110 3.62 8.73 6.53
C LEU A 110 4.20 7.39 6.07
N LEU A 111 3.42 6.32 6.26
CA LEU A 111 3.66 5.01 5.65
C LEU A 111 2.49 4.66 4.76
N VAL A 112 2.74 4.45 3.48
CA VAL A 112 1.75 3.98 2.51
C VAL A 112 2.02 2.51 2.20
N LEU A 113 1.02 1.67 2.46
CA LEU A 113 1.05 0.24 2.17
C LEU A 113 0.31 -0.02 0.86
N GLY A 114 1.01 -0.55 -0.13
CA GLY A 114 0.55 -0.66 -1.52
C GLY A 114 -0.19 -1.95 -1.85
N GLY A 115 -0.67 -2.72 -0.86
CA GLY A 115 -1.43 -3.95 -1.06
C GLY A 115 -0.77 -5.19 -0.49
N ASP A 116 -1.56 -6.26 -0.39
CA ASP A 116 -1.17 -7.59 0.08
C ASP A 116 -0.47 -7.58 1.44
N GLN A 117 -1.25 -7.13 2.43
CA GLN A 117 -0.76 -7.00 3.80
C GLN A 117 -0.61 -8.35 4.49
N VAL A 118 -1.32 -9.39 4.04
CA VAL A 118 -1.31 -10.72 4.65
C VAL A 118 -1.51 -11.84 3.63
N TYR A 119 -0.82 -12.94 3.81
CA TYR A 119 -0.89 -14.15 2.99
C TYR A 119 -1.30 -15.38 3.80
N PRO A 120 -1.89 -16.45 3.18
CA PRO A 120 -2.32 -16.54 1.77
C PRO A 120 -3.70 -15.94 1.52
N ALA A 121 -4.40 -15.47 2.54
CA ALA A 121 -5.69 -14.81 2.44
C ALA A 121 -6.00 -14.05 3.74
N ALA A 122 -6.74 -12.95 3.62
CA ALA A 122 -7.19 -12.13 4.72
C ALA A 122 -8.02 -12.91 5.75
N SER A 123 -7.85 -12.57 6.99
CA SER A 123 -8.68 -12.91 8.16
C SER A 123 -8.23 -12.07 9.35
N ALA A 124 -9.07 -11.88 10.36
CA ALA A 124 -8.70 -11.17 11.58
C ALA A 124 -7.40 -11.73 12.19
N LYS A 125 -7.30 -13.06 12.28
CA LYS A 125 -6.10 -13.73 12.79
C LYS A 125 -4.86 -13.50 11.91
N ALA A 126 -5.01 -13.52 10.58
CA ALA A 126 -3.89 -13.25 9.68
C ALA A 126 -3.36 -11.84 9.88
N TYR A 127 -4.23 -10.85 10.00
CA TYR A 127 -3.79 -9.47 10.30
C TYR A 127 -3.14 -9.34 11.66
N ASP A 128 -3.69 -9.95 12.71
CA ASP A 128 -3.10 -9.87 14.05
C ASP A 128 -1.71 -10.51 14.12
N GLU A 129 -1.50 -11.66 13.47
CA GLU A 129 -0.27 -12.42 13.58
C GLU A 129 0.77 -12.11 12.49
N ARG A 130 0.35 -11.67 11.28
CA ARG A 130 1.22 -11.50 10.12
C ARG A 130 1.51 -10.06 9.74
N TRP A 131 0.62 -9.12 10.11
CA TRP A 131 0.85 -7.69 9.92
C TRP A 131 1.03 -6.95 11.25
N LYS A 132 -0.01 -6.89 12.12
CA LYS A 132 0.06 -6.17 13.39
C LYS A 132 1.18 -6.67 14.30
N GLY A 133 1.38 -7.98 14.38
CA GLY A 133 2.41 -8.59 15.21
C GLY A 133 3.81 -8.13 14.85
N PRO A 134 4.29 -8.31 13.61
CA PRO A 134 5.59 -7.83 13.15
C PRO A 134 5.77 -6.32 13.31
N TYR A 135 4.79 -5.50 12.91
CA TYR A 135 4.86 -4.05 13.01
C TYR A 135 4.89 -3.58 14.46
N ARG A 136 4.06 -4.16 15.34
CA ARG A 136 4.09 -3.88 16.77
C ARG A 136 5.41 -4.30 17.43
N ALA A 137 5.99 -5.42 16.99
CA ALA A 137 7.29 -5.85 17.49
C ALA A 137 8.44 -4.94 17.02
N ALA A 138 8.34 -4.38 15.81
CA ALA A 138 9.32 -3.45 15.27
C ALA A 138 9.28 -2.08 15.98
N ARG A 139 8.09 -1.62 16.34
CA ARG A 139 7.87 -0.34 17.04
C ARG A 139 6.74 -0.48 18.08
N PRO A 140 7.03 -1.07 19.24
CA PRO A 140 5.99 -1.41 20.24
C PRO A 140 5.35 -0.19 20.90
N VAL A 141 6.10 0.92 21.00
CA VAL A 141 5.66 2.17 21.63
C VAL A 141 6.00 3.33 20.70
N PRO A 142 5.14 4.33 20.55
CA PRO A 142 5.48 5.53 19.80
C PRO A 142 6.58 6.30 20.54
N GLU A 143 7.76 6.36 19.93
CA GLU A 143 8.83 7.27 20.33
C GLU A 143 8.69 8.54 19.48
N GLY A 144 8.34 9.65 20.13
CA GLY A 144 8.04 10.90 19.45
C GLY A 144 6.67 10.89 18.76
N ARG A 145 6.56 11.60 17.63
CA ARG A 145 5.32 11.63 16.82
C ARG A 145 5.08 10.25 16.17
N PRO A 146 3.88 9.68 16.28
CA PRO A 146 3.55 8.45 15.58
C PRO A 146 3.54 8.70 14.06
N SER A 147 3.99 7.70 13.28
CA SER A 147 3.81 7.73 11.82
C SER A 147 2.36 7.36 11.48
N THR A 148 1.77 8.08 10.55
CA THR A 148 0.42 7.76 10.06
C THR A 148 0.51 6.71 8.95
N VAL A 149 -0.30 5.66 9.07
CA VAL A 149 -0.37 4.56 8.08
C VAL A 149 -1.62 4.70 7.25
N TYR A 150 -1.43 4.66 5.95
CA TYR A 150 -2.49 4.51 4.95
C TYR A 150 -2.24 3.22 4.16
N ALA A 151 -3.30 2.50 3.82
CA ALA A 151 -3.17 1.22 3.15
C ALA A 151 -4.15 1.09 1.97
N LEU A 152 -3.66 0.55 0.85
CA LEU A 152 -4.49 -0.02 -0.20
C LEU A 152 -4.60 -1.53 0.01
N PRO A 153 -5.73 -2.16 -0.30
CA PRO A 153 -5.80 -3.61 -0.33
C PRO A 153 -5.19 -4.16 -1.62
N GLY A 154 -4.47 -5.29 -1.51
CA GLY A 154 -4.13 -6.16 -2.62
C GLY A 154 -5.18 -7.27 -2.80
N ASN A 155 -4.98 -8.15 -3.78
CA ASN A 155 -5.91 -9.23 -4.05
C ASN A 155 -6.03 -10.22 -2.88
N HIS A 156 -4.95 -10.48 -2.12
CA HIS A 156 -4.97 -11.32 -0.93
C HIS A 156 -5.78 -10.72 0.21
N ASP A 157 -5.84 -9.39 0.32
CA ASP A 157 -6.71 -8.66 1.25
C ASP A 157 -8.19 -8.76 0.86
N TRP A 158 -8.47 -8.89 -0.45
CA TRP A 158 -9.82 -9.04 -0.99
C TRP A 158 -10.43 -10.43 -0.81
N TYR A 159 -9.65 -11.50 -0.53
CA TYR A 159 -10.17 -12.86 -0.47
C TYR A 159 -11.13 -13.13 0.71
N ASP A 160 -11.32 -12.20 1.62
CA ASP A 160 -12.41 -12.22 2.60
C ASP A 160 -13.45 -11.09 2.38
N GLY A 161 -13.45 -10.51 1.18
CA GLY A 161 -14.31 -9.40 0.81
C GLY A 161 -13.99 -8.12 1.59
N LEU A 162 -12.71 -7.79 1.82
CA LEU A 162 -12.21 -6.62 2.57
C LEU A 162 -12.63 -6.54 4.04
N THR A 163 -13.32 -7.53 4.59
CA THR A 163 -13.83 -7.43 5.97
C THR A 163 -12.72 -7.21 6.98
N SER A 164 -11.65 -7.98 6.90
CA SER A 164 -10.54 -7.86 7.85
C SER A 164 -9.67 -6.64 7.57
N PHE A 165 -9.48 -6.29 6.31
CA PHE A 165 -8.77 -5.06 5.92
C PHE A 165 -9.43 -3.81 6.53
N LEU A 166 -10.73 -3.62 6.31
CA LEU A 166 -11.47 -2.47 6.82
C LEU A 166 -11.47 -2.41 8.35
N ARG A 167 -11.51 -3.56 9.03
CA ARG A 167 -11.40 -3.60 10.50
C ARG A 167 -10.05 -3.15 11.02
N VAL A 168 -8.98 -3.31 10.25
CA VAL A 168 -7.63 -2.91 10.66
C VAL A 168 -7.35 -1.47 10.30
N PHE A 169 -7.63 -1.06 9.07
CA PHE A 169 -7.17 0.22 8.54
C PHE A 169 -8.23 1.32 8.57
N ALA A 170 -9.53 0.97 8.54
CA ALA A 170 -10.61 1.94 8.49
C ALA A 170 -11.29 2.21 9.85
N GLN A 171 -10.76 1.69 10.96
CA GLN A 171 -11.28 1.94 12.30
C GLN A 171 -10.39 2.84 13.16
N GLN A 172 -9.31 3.37 12.58
CA GLN A 172 -8.37 4.29 13.25
C GLN A 172 -7.68 3.73 14.50
N ASP A 173 -7.52 2.41 14.57
CA ASP A 173 -6.84 1.76 15.68
C ASP A 173 -5.32 1.83 15.52
N PRO A 174 -4.56 2.19 16.57
CA PRO A 174 -3.11 2.21 16.49
C PRO A 174 -2.52 0.79 16.47
N CYS A 175 -1.39 0.65 15.78
CA CYS A 175 -0.58 -0.56 15.77
C CYS A 175 0.85 -0.24 16.24
N GLY A 176 1.11 -0.34 17.54
CA GLY A 176 2.37 0.10 18.11
C GLY A 176 2.61 1.59 17.84
N GLY A 177 3.76 1.91 17.24
CA GLY A 177 4.12 3.30 16.89
C GLY A 177 3.51 3.83 15.59
N TRP A 178 2.61 3.08 14.94
CA TRP A 178 1.87 3.52 13.75
C TRP A 178 0.40 3.73 14.06
N GLN A 179 -0.21 4.72 13.44
CA GLN A 179 -1.62 5.05 13.60
C GLN A 179 -2.33 5.03 12.26
N THR A 180 -3.42 4.29 12.14
CA THR A 180 -4.29 4.33 10.96
C THR A 180 -5.20 5.54 11.00
N ALA A 181 -5.50 6.14 9.85
CA ALA A 181 -6.31 7.36 9.77
C ALA A 181 -7.48 7.25 8.78
N GLN A 182 -7.36 6.40 7.75
CA GLN A 182 -8.36 6.29 6.69
C GLN A 182 -9.68 5.68 7.15
N HIS A 183 -10.74 5.95 6.39
CA HIS A 183 -12.08 5.37 6.59
C HIS A 183 -12.48 4.40 5.48
N ARG A 184 -11.83 4.49 4.31
CA ARG A 184 -12.12 3.70 3.11
C ARG A 184 -10.90 2.90 2.66
N SER A 185 -11.06 1.98 1.73
CA SER A 185 -9.97 1.22 1.13
C SER A 185 -9.15 2.02 0.12
N TYR A 186 -9.56 3.23 -0.19
CA TYR A 186 -8.92 4.21 -1.06
C TYR A 186 -8.84 5.56 -0.34
N PHE A 187 -7.91 6.43 -0.74
CA PHE A 187 -7.69 7.70 -0.04
C PHE A 187 -6.97 8.74 -0.90
N ALA A 188 -7.15 10.01 -0.53
CA ALA A 188 -6.42 11.15 -1.07
C ALA A 188 -5.72 11.89 0.06
N LEU A 189 -4.42 12.19 -0.13
CA LEU A 189 -3.60 12.95 0.81
C LEU A 189 -3.14 14.24 0.13
N GLU A 190 -3.29 15.37 0.80
CA GLU A 190 -2.67 16.63 0.43
C GLU A 190 -1.34 16.77 1.18
N LEU A 191 -0.26 16.97 0.44
CA LEU A 191 1.11 17.03 0.95
C LEU A 191 1.70 18.43 0.78
N PRO A 192 2.80 18.78 1.48
CA PRO A 192 3.50 20.05 1.28
C PRO A 192 3.91 20.25 -0.17
N HIS A 193 4.14 21.51 -0.55
CA HIS A 193 4.68 21.92 -1.86
C HIS A 193 3.85 21.46 -3.06
N ARG A 194 2.51 21.42 -2.92
CA ARG A 194 1.60 21.09 -4.02
C ARG A 194 1.77 19.67 -4.54
N TRP A 195 2.11 18.74 -3.64
CA TRP A 195 2.08 17.32 -3.89
C TRP A 195 0.80 16.71 -3.32
N TRP A 196 0.36 15.62 -3.97
CA TRP A 196 -0.79 14.84 -3.57
C TRP A 196 -0.49 13.36 -3.68
N VAL A 197 -1.17 12.54 -2.91
CA VAL A 197 -1.24 11.09 -3.12
C VAL A 197 -2.69 10.73 -3.40
N PHE A 198 -2.94 10.08 -4.54
CA PHE A 198 -4.22 9.45 -4.84
C PHE A 198 -4.00 7.95 -4.91
N ALA A 199 -4.67 7.20 -4.04
CA ALA A 199 -4.50 5.75 -3.89
C ALA A 199 -5.81 5.04 -4.20
N MET A 200 -5.85 4.32 -5.32
CA MET A 200 -7.06 3.70 -5.89
C MET A 200 -7.13 2.21 -5.55
N ASP A 201 -8.29 1.77 -5.07
CA ASP A 201 -8.59 0.35 -4.86
C ASP A 201 -9.17 -0.28 -6.14
N ILE A 202 -8.29 -0.87 -6.96
CA ILE A 202 -8.66 -1.59 -8.17
C ILE A 202 -8.08 -2.99 -8.06
N GLN A 203 -8.91 -3.99 -7.79
CA GLN A 203 -8.50 -5.37 -7.62
C GLN A 203 -9.45 -6.35 -8.30
N LEU A 204 -8.99 -7.59 -8.51
CA LEU A 204 -9.76 -8.71 -9.05
C LEU A 204 -10.38 -8.39 -10.42
N ASP A 205 -9.60 -7.78 -11.32
CA ASP A 205 -10.00 -7.37 -12.68
C ASP A 205 -11.22 -6.44 -12.70
N SER A 206 -11.44 -5.72 -11.59
CA SER A 206 -12.56 -4.80 -11.47
C SER A 206 -12.25 -3.44 -12.10
N TYR A 207 -13.30 -2.72 -12.42
CA TYR A 207 -13.25 -1.32 -12.80
C TYR A 207 -13.21 -0.40 -11.57
N ILE A 208 -12.94 0.88 -11.77
CA ILE A 208 -13.09 1.89 -10.73
C ILE A 208 -14.58 2.13 -10.54
N ASP A 209 -15.10 1.86 -9.33
CA ASP A 209 -16.50 2.06 -9.00
C ASP A 209 -16.88 3.54 -8.89
N GLU A 210 -18.20 3.82 -9.01
CA GLU A 210 -18.71 5.19 -8.96
C GLU A 210 -18.37 5.91 -7.65
N PRO A 211 -18.48 5.29 -6.45
CA PRO A 211 -18.08 5.95 -5.20
C PRO A 211 -16.63 6.40 -5.17
N GLN A 212 -15.70 5.67 -5.79
CA GLN A 212 -14.31 6.12 -5.92
C GLN A 212 -14.18 7.29 -6.91
N LEU A 213 -14.89 7.23 -8.05
CA LEU A 213 -14.88 8.33 -9.01
C LEU A 213 -15.43 9.62 -8.41
N GLU A 214 -16.52 9.55 -7.65
CA GLU A 214 -17.09 10.69 -6.93
C GLU A 214 -16.10 11.24 -5.89
N TYR A 215 -15.55 10.38 -5.06
CA TYR A 215 -14.56 10.75 -4.04
C TYR A 215 -13.34 11.46 -4.62
N PHE A 216 -12.73 10.87 -5.65
CA PHE A 216 -11.55 11.47 -6.28
C PHE A 216 -11.88 12.69 -7.13
N SER A 217 -13.08 12.79 -7.69
CA SER A 217 -13.55 14.01 -8.35
C SER A 217 -13.64 15.16 -7.35
N ALA A 218 -14.24 14.94 -6.19
CA ALA A 218 -14.32 15.94 -5.13
C ALA A 218 -12.92 16.33 -4.59
N ALA A 219 -12.01 15.38 -4.41
CA ALA A 219 -10.63 15.67 -4.04
C ALA A 219 -9.90 16.47 -5.13
N ALA A 220 -10.16 16.17 -6.40
CA ALA A 220 -9.54 16.83 -7.54
C ALA A 220 -10.02 18.29 -7.75
N GLU A 221 -11.17 18.68 -7.21
CA GLU A 221 -11.59 20.09 -7.20
C GLU A 221 -10.61 21.01 -6.45
N ARG A 222 -9.79 20.45 -5.58
CA ARG A 222 -8.76 21.16 -4.83
C ARG A 222 -7.42 21.24 -5.56
N LEU A 223 -7.25 20.47 -6.64
CA LEU A 223 -6.02 20.50 -7.46
C LEU A 223 -5.96 21.77 -8.29
N GLU A 224 -4.79 22.35 -8.37
CA GLU A 224 -4.49 23.51 -9.20
C GLU A 224 -3.54 23.13 -10.36
N PRO A 225 -3.55 23.90 -11.47
CA PRO A 225 -2.61 23.68 -12.56
C PRO A 225 -1.15 23.66 -12.08
N GLY A 226 -0.44 22.57 -12.41
CA GLY A 226 0.95 22.35 -11.99
C GLY A 226 1.12 21.58 -10.68
N ASP A 227 0.05 21.18 -10.01
CA ASP A 227 0.11 20.24 -8.88
C ASP A 227 0.65 18.87 -9.33
N ARG A 228 1.19 18.12 -8.40
CA ARG A 228 1.85 16.85 -8.65
C ARG A 228 1.17 15.74 -7.86
N VAL A 229 0.63 14.77 -8.56
CA VAL A 229 -0.05 13.62 -7.96
C VAL A 229 0.86 12.39 -8.01
N ILE A 230 1.13 11.80 -6.86
CA ILE A 230 1.66 10.45 -6.73
C ILE A 230 0.46 9.52 -6.83
N LEU A 231 0.38 8.74 -7.89
CA LEU A 231 -0.71 7.79 -8.07
C LEU A 231 -0.28 6.42 -7.53
N VAL A 232 -1.10 5.84 -6.66
CA VAL A 232 -0.84 4.55 -6.04
C VAL A 232 -1.91 3.55 -6.44
N THR A 233 -1.47 2.40 -6.93
CA THR A 233 -2.32 1.24 -7.25
C THR A 233 -1.72 -0.02 -6.64
N ALA A 234 -2.52 -1.04 -6.35
CA ALA A 234 -1.94 -2.27 -5.83
C ALA A 234 -1.17 -3.04 -6.92
N ARG A 235 -1.67 -3.07 -8.17
CA ARG A 235 -1.02 -3.76 -9.31
C ARG A 235 -0.22 -2.79 -10.16
N PRO A 236 0.99 -3.16 -10.62
CA PRO A 236 1.81 -2.34 -11.52
C PRO A 236 1.36 -2.52 -12.97
N ALA A 237 0.37 -1.76 -13.41
CA ALA A 237 -0.20 -1.83 -14.77
C ALA A 237 0.86 -1.79 -15.87
N TRP A 238 1.94 -1.02 -15.67
CA TRP A 238 3.05 -0.88 -16.63
C TRP A 238 3.90 -2.13 -16.82
N VAL A 239 3.98 -3.01 -15.81
CA VAL A 239 4.70 -4.29 -15.88
C VAL A 239 3.83 -5.36 -16.53
N LEU A 240 2.51 -5.21 -16.44
CA LEU A 240 1.54 -6.18 -16.92
C LEU A 240 1.12 -5.96 -18.38
N ALA A 241 1.32 -4.76 -18.91
CA ALA A 241 0.78 -4.34 -20.19
C ALA A 241 1.24 -5.22 -21.39
N ASP A 242 2.38 -5.89 -21.30
CA ASP A 242 2.86 -6.82 -22.33
C ASP A 242 2.05 -8.12 -22.38
N ASP A 243 1.58 -8.60 -21.22
CA ASP A 243 0.82 -9.85 -21.08
C ASP A 243 -0.70 -9.60 -21.05
N GLU A 244 -1.11 -8.46 -20.53
CA GLU A 244 -2.50 -8.02 -20.33
C GLU A 244 -2.68 -6.63 -20.99
N PRO A 245 -3.09 -6.55 -22.26
CA PRO A 245 -3.19 -5.26 -22.98
C PRO A 245 -4.08 -4.22 -22.29
N ASP A 246 -5.10 -4.67 -21.55
CA ASP A 246 -6.08 -3.82 -20.87
C ASP A 246 -5.63 -3.40 -19.46
N ALA A 247 -4.47 -3.88 -19.00
CA ALA A 247 -3.99 -3.64 -17.62
C ALA A 247 -3.88 -2.15 -17.27
N TYR A 248 -3.61 -1.31 -18.26
CA TYR A 248 -3.43 0.14 -18.08
C TYR A 248 -4.72 0.95 -18.19
N ASP A 249 -5.82 0.37 -18.68
CA ASP A 249 -7.06 1.09 -19.03
C ASP A 249 -7.66 1.86 -17.87
N ASN A 250 -7.73 1.23 -16.69
CA ASN A 250 -8.24 1.88 -15.49
C ASN A 250 -7.38 3.07 -15.05
N VAL A 251 -6.05 2.91 -15.08
CA VAL A 251 -5.10 3.96 -14.70
C VAL A 251 -5.20 5.13 -15.67
N ASP A 252 -5.20 4.84 -16.97
CA ASP A 252 -5.29 5.84 -18.03
C ASP A 252 -6.64 6.57 -18.02
N TYR A 253 -7.74 5.84 -17.84
CA TYR A 253 -9.06 6.43 -17.65
C TYR A 253 -9.08 7.40 -16.47
N PHE A 254 -8.57 6.96 -15.30
CA PHE A 254 -8.54 7.79 -14.09
C PHE A 254 -7.72 9.07 -14.30
N VAL A 255 -6.52 8.94 -14.84
CA VAL A 255 -5.64 10.09 -15.09
C VAL A 255 -6.30 11.07 -16.05
N ARG A 256 -6.87 10.59 -17.15
CA ARG A 256 -7.55 11.45 -18.15
C ARG A 256 -8.85 12.07 -17.64
N LYS A 257 -9.60 11.34 -16.82
CA LYS A 257 -10.93 11.77 -16.37
C LYS A 257 -10.86 12.68 -15.13
N ILE A 258 -9.95 12.37 -14.20
CA ILE A 258 -9.92 13.02 -12.88
C ILE A 258 -8.78 14.03 -12.78
N ILE A 259 -7.55 13.66 -13.19
CA ILE A 259 -6.37 14.49 -12.89
C ILE A 259 -6.08 15.50 -14.01
N MET A 260 -5.99 15.06 -15.27
CA MET A 260 -5.61 15.94 -16.39
C MET A 260 -6.50 17.18 -16.56
N PRO A 261 -7.84 17.12 -16.36
CA PRO A 261 -8.68 18.31 -16.51
C PRO A 261 -8.35 19.44 -15.53
N THR A 262 -7.71 19.15 -14.40
CA THR A 262 -7.30 20.14 -13.39
C THR A 262 -6.02 20.90 -13.78
N GLY A 263 -5.27 20.40 -14.77
CA GLY A 263 -3.93 20.90 -15.09
C GLY A 263 -2.83 20.34 -14.17
N ALA A 264 -3.17 19.44 -13.25
CA ALA A 264 -2.20 18.69 -12.47
C ALA A 264 -1.56 17.56 -13.31
N ARG A 265 -0.42 17.05 -12.86
CA ARG A 265 0.33 15.99 -13.54
C ARG A 265 0.64 14.82 -12.62
N VAL A 266 0.96 13.66 -13.20
CA VAL A 266 1.30 12.44 -12.48
C VAL A 266 2.77 12.07 -12.75
N PRO A 267 3.74 12.66 -12.02
CA PRO A 267 5.16 12.38 -12.21
C PRO A 267 5.61 11.04 -11.60
N LEU A 268 4.81 10.43 -10.73
CA LEU A 268 5.17 9.20 -10.04
C LEU A 268 3.96 8.28 -9.90
N LEU A 269 4.16 7.01 -10.29
CA LEU A 269 3.26 5.90 -9.98
C LEU A 269 3.98 4.90 -9.09
N LEU A 270 3.27 4.41 -8.06
CA LEU A 270 3.75 3.40 -7.13
C LEU A 270 2.80 2.20 -7.12
N ALA A 271 3.36 0.98 -7.09
CA ALA A 271 2.57 -0.24 -6.94
C ALA A 271 3.37 -1.38 -6.27
N GLY A 272 2.65 -2.43 -5.85
CA GLY A 272 3.19 -3.70 -5.34
C GLY A 272 2.91 -4.89 -6.25
N ASP A 273 2.32 -5.98 -5.68
CA ASP A 273 1.81 -7.21 -6.31
C ASP A 273 2.88 -8.14 -6.94
N LYS A 274 3.99 -7.63 -7.37
CA LYS A 274 4.99 -8.42 -8.13
C LYS A 274 6.21 -8.85 -7.31
N HIS A 275 6.20 -8.68 -6.02
CA HIS A 275 7.22 -9.16 -5.07
C HIS A 275 8.66 -8.86 -5.50
N HIS A 276 8.88 -7.73 -6.15
CA HIS A 276 10.21 -7.25 -6.57
C HIS A 276 10.28 -5.74 -6.51
N TYR A 277 11.48 -5.20 -6.71
CA TYR A 277 11.67 -3.79 -7.00
C TYR A 277 12.03 -3.61 -8.47
N SER A 278 11.30 -2.73 -9.15
CA SER A 278 11.68 -2.25 -10.48
C SER A 278 11.32 -0.77 -10.62
N ARG A 279 12.11 -0.06 -11.44
CA ARG A 279 11.90 1.37 -11.70
C ARG A 279 12.11 1.66 -13.17
N TYR A 280 11.11 2.27 -13.77
CA TYR A 280 11.17 2.79 -15.12
C TYR A 280 11.08 4.32 -15.07
N ALA A 281 11.87 5.00 -15.88
CA ALA A 281 11.89 6.45 -15.96
C ALA A 281 11.89 6.87 -17.43
N GLY A 282 11.01 7.80 -17.79
CA GLY A 282 10.87 8.27 -19.15
C GLY A 282 9.91 9.47 -19.25
N PRO A 283 9.59 9.93 -20.46
CA PRO A 283 8.58 10.96 -20.65
C PRO A 283 7.19 10.40 -20.33
N GLY A 284 6.40 11.16 -19.56
CA GLY A 284 4.99 10.91 -19.37
C GLY A 284 4.15 11.35 -20.58
N PRO A 285 2.80 11.17 -20.52
CA PRO A 285 1.89 11.62 -21.58
C PRO A 285 1.95 13.13 -21.84
N ASP A 286 2.38 13.91 -20.84
CA ASP A 286 2.62 15.36 -20.93
C ASP A 286 4.01 15.74 -21.48
N GLY A 287 4.83 14.76 -21.86
CA GLY A 287 6.21 14.94 -22.34
C GLY A 287 7.22 15.26 -21.24
N GLN A 288 6.80 15.31 -19.97
CA GLN A 288 7.67 15.56 -18.83
C GLN A 288 8.15 14.25 -18.19
N GLY A 289 9.17 14.35 -17.33
CA GLY A 289 9.71 13.17 -16.64
C GLY A 289 8.67 12.48 -15.76
N ARG A 290 8.54 11.17 -15.92
CA ARG A 290 7.65 10.29 -15.17
C ARG A 290 8.43 9.10 -14.63
N GLN A 291 8.07 8.63 -13.46
CA GLN A 291 8.63 7.42 -12.86
C GLN A 291 7.54 6.43 -12.51
N LEU A 292 7.80 5.16 -12.79
CA LEU A 292 6.93 4.03 -12.50
C LEU A 292 7.72 3.07 -11.62
N ILE A 293 7.29 2.86 -10.39
CA ILE A 293 8.04 2.08 -9.38
C ILE A 293 7.15 0.96 -8.86
N THR A 294 7.61 -0.27 -9.06
CA THR A 294 7.09 -1.44 -8.37
C THR A 294 7.93 -1.70 -7.12
N CYS A 295 7.31 -1.79 -5.95
CA CYS A 295 8.01 -1.98 -4.67
C CYS A 295 7.25 -2.98 -3.80
N GLY A 296 7.35 -4.27 -4.16
CA GLY A 296 6.70 -5.41 -3.52
C GLY A 296 7.61 -6.21 -2.57
N GLY A 297 8.46 -5.52 -1.81
CA GLY A 297 9.50 -6.14 -1.00
C GLY A 297 9.25 -6.23 0.51
N ALA A 298 8.01 -6.05 1.01
CA ALA A 298 7.72 -5.97 2.44
C ALA A 298 7.74 -7.31 3.20
N GLY A 299 8.15 -8.41 2.56
CA GLY A 299 8.35 -9.67 3.26
C GLY A 299 7.69 -10.89 2.62
N ALA A 300 7.01 -10.77 1.48
CA ALA A 300 6.62 -11.90 0.66
C ALA A 300 7.83 -12.56 -0.02
N PHE A 301 7.63 -13.72 -0.62
CA PHE A 301 8.69 -14.36 -1.41
C PHE A 301 9.09 -13.48 -2.60
N ALA A 302 10.40 -13.43 -2.89
CA ALA A 302 10.90 -12.59 -3.97
C ALA A 302 10.60 -13.21 -5.35
N SER A 303 10.17 -12.39 -6.29
CA SER A 303 10.00 -12.74 -7.70
C SER A 303 11.21 -12.30 -8.53
N SER A 304 11.52 -13.08 -9.58
CA SER A 304 12.59 -12.73 -10.53
C SER A 304 12.20 -11.49 -11.35
N THR A 305 13.16 -10.65 -11.65
CA THR A 305 13.01 -9.49 -12.55
C THR A 305 13.57 -9.76 -13.96
N ALA A 306 14.11 -10.95 -14.20
CA ALA A 306 14.77 -11.28 -15.48
C ALA A 306 13.84 -11.30 -16.70
N HIS A 307 12.53 -11.39 -16.47
CA HIS A 307 11.51 -11.37 -17.52
C HIS A 307 10.91 -9.99 -17.78
N LEU A 308 11.29 -9.00 -17.00
CA LEU A 308 10.75 -7.66 -17.16
C LEU A 308 11.25 -7.00 -18.44
N PRO A 309 10.40 -6.23 -19.13
CA PRO A 309 10.83 -5.50 -20.32
C PRO A 309 11.87 -4.43 -19.96
N GLU A 310 12.84 -4.19 -20.84
CA GLU A 310 13.82 -3.13 -20.68
C GLU A 310 13.21 -1.73 -20.85
N ARG A 311 12.07 -1.64 -21.54
CA ARG A 311 11.32 -0.40 -21.83
C ARG A 311 9.83 -0.67 -21.79
N ILE A 312 9.07 0.32 -21.35
CA ILE A 312 7.62 0.32 -21.27
C ILE A 312 7.07 1.63 -21.83
#